data_a31643fb67629a0421dfe629eed25e69
#
_entry.id   a31643fb67629a0421dfe629eed25e69
#
_cell.length_a   1.000
_cell.length_b   1.000
_cell.length_c   1.000
_cell.angle_alpha   90.00
_cell.angle_beta   90.00
_cell.angle_gamma   90.00
#
_symmetry.space_group_name_H-M   'P 1'
#
loop_
_entity.id
_entity.type
_entity.pdbx_description
1 polymer ?
#
loop_
_entity_poly.entity_id
_entity_poly.type
_entity_poly.pdbx_seq_one_letter_code
_entity_poly.pdbx_strand_id
1 'polypeptide(L)'
;MRTGPTRSTSPACFLARLRRDFRAVYLAGLLCCAMLLPACLLVWLGVFLRMFWLSLAGGAAGGLLGAQGVCGLFDTLLRSRRGRLGAWWPGYCAAFRQNARDALPPGAVAGGALGAWVWVLMTLPLMERVPNSVWLCMFFGGACVIGFFLDLFAQLVLVDLPLGGLLKHTEMLFLGFLLRTLAAALVVLLYWMALVLFFPYTLPLLLITGGWLPGVLAVQILYPALDQAYGLTQRDADIEQEKR
;
A
#
# COMPACT_ATOMS: atom_id res chain seq x y z
N MET A 1 -10.59 37.65 1.36
CA MET A 1 -10.29 36.28 1.81
C MET A 1 -11.58 35.60 2.20
N ARG A 2 -12.18 34.79 1.31
CA ARG A 2 -13.36 33.99 1.63
C ARG A 2 -12.88 32.63 2.17
N THR A 3 -13.00 32.41 3.46
CA THR A 3 -12.86 31.09 4.07
C THR A 3 -14.02 30.24 3.59
N GLY A 4 -13.82 29.51 2.50
CA GLY A 4 -14.78 28.50 2.04
C GLY A 4 -14.97 27.46 3.15
N PRO A 5 -16.11 26.75 3.20
CA PRO A 5 -16.39 25.77 4.22
C PRO A 5 -15.33 24.67 4.16
N THR A 6 -14.43 24.68 5.13
CA THR A 6 -13.47 23.57 5.36
C THR A 6 -14.31 22.32 5.59
N ARG A 7 -14.51 21.51 4.54
CA ARG A 7 -15.05 20.17 4.71
C ARG A 7 -14.20 19.48 5.77
N SER A 8 -14.79 19.25 6.92
CA SER A 8 -14.10 18.76 8.09
C SER A 8 -13.37 17.45 7.73
N THR A 9 -12.06 17.54 7.68
CA THR A 9 -11.12 16.37 7.59
C THR A 9 -11.11 15.60 8.90
N SER A 10 -12.14 15.76 9.74
CA SER A 10 -12.21 15.13 11.06
C SER A 10 -12.21 13.59 10.92
N PRO A 11 -11.50 12.89 11.79
CA PRO A 11 -11.47 11.43 11.82
C PRO A 11 -12.87 10.79 11.89
N ALA A 12 -13.81 11.46 12.58
CA ALA A 12 -15.20 11.02 12.69
C ALA A 12 -15.93 10.99 11.33
N CYS A 13 -15.72 11.99 10.49
CA CYS A 13 -16.30 12.04 9.14
C CYS A 13 -15.74 10.94 8.25
N PHE A 14 -14.45 10.62 8.39
CA PHE A 14 -13.82 9.51 7.69
C PHE A 14 -14.40 8.15 8.12
N LEU A 15 -14.53 7.92 9.42
CA LEU A 15 -15.11 6.68 9.95
C LEU A 15 -16.56 6.48 9.48
N ALA A 16 -17.36 7.54 9.43
CA ALA A 16 -18.73 7.47 8.92
C ALA A 16 -18.76 7.07 7.43
N ARG A 17 -17.85 7.62 6.61
CA ARG A 17 -17.71 7.25 5.19
C ARG A 17 -17.21 5.81 5.04
N LEU A 18 -16.19 5.42 5.80
CA LEU A 18 -15.67 4.07 5.81
C LEU A 18 -16.74 3.05 6.17
N ARG A 19 -17.59 3.34 7.16
CA ARG A 19 -18.72 2.47 7.53
C ARG A 19 -19.73 2.32 6.37
N ARG A 20 -20.00 3.38 5.62
CA ARG A 20 -20.88 3.34 4.44
C ARG A 20 -20.26 2.51 3.32
N ASP A 21 -18.97 2.68 3.07
CA ASP A 21 -18.24 2.09 1.95
C ASP A 21 -17.53 0.78 2.33
N PHE A 22 -17.76 0.29 3.56
CA PHE A 22 -17.04 -0.85 4.17
C PHE A 22 -16.99 -2.08 3.27
N ARG A 23 -18.15 -2.44 2.67
CA ARG A 23 -18.23 -3.61 1.80
C ARG A 23 -17.28 -3.51 0.61
N ALA A 24 -17.18 -2.35 -0.01
CA ALA A 24 -16.31 -2.11 -1.16
C ALA A 24 -14.83 -2.18 -0.77
N VAL A 25 -14.47 -1.54 0.33
CA VAL A 25 -13.09 -1.52 0.86
C VAL A 25 -12.66 -2.92 1.30
N TYR A 26 -13.55 -3.66 1.96
CA TYR A 26 -13.30 -5.03 2.39
C TYR A 26 -13.06 -5.97 1.19
N LEU A 27 -13.93 -5.92 0.17
CA LEU A 27 -13.77 -6.73 -1.03
C LEU A 27 -12.52 -6.37 -1.82
N ALA A 28 -12.18 -5.08 -1.95
CA ALA A 28 -10.94 -4.65 -2.58
C ALA A 28 -9.70 -5.18 -1.84
N GLY A 29 -9.72 -5.17 -0.51
CA GLY A 29 -8.66 -5.74 0.33
C GLY A 29 -8.53 -7.25 0.16
N LEU A 30 -9.66 -7.98 0.11
CA LEU A 30 -9.67 -9.43 -0.13
C LEU A 30 -9.10 -9.80 -1.51
N LEU A 31 -9.48 -9.06 -2.56
CA LEU A 31 -8.94 -9.26 -3.91
C LEU A 31 -7.44 -8.98 -3.94
N CYS A 32 -6.98 -7.92 -3.28
CA CYS A 32 -5.56 -7.61 -3.16
C CYS A 32 -4.80 -8.76 -2.48
N CYS A 33 -5.29 -9.27 -1.35
CA CYS A 33 -4.70 -10.43 -0.67
C CYS A 33 -4.69 -11.68 -1.54
N ALA A 34 -5.79 -11.97 -2.25
CA ALA A 34 -5.87 -13.12 -3.15
C ALA A 34 -4.83 -13.05 -4.28
N MET A 35 -4.57 -11.85 -4.83
CA MET A 35 -3.55 -11.64 -5.85
C MET A 35 -2.12 -11.74 -5.31
N LEU A 36 -1.90 -11.38 -4.04
CA LEU A 36 -0.60 -11.51 -3.38
C LEU A 36 -0.31 -12.92 -2.87
N LEU A 37 -1.33 -13.77 -2.73
CA LEU A 37 -1.19 -15.11 -2.16
C LEU A 37 -0.18 -16.00 -2.91
N PRO A 38 -0.15 -16.06 -4.26
CA PRO A 38 0.86 -16.82 -4.98
C PRO A 38 2.29 -16.34 -4.69
N ALA A 39 2.49 -15.02 -4.56
CA ALA A 39 3.77 -14.44 -4.17
C ALA A 39 4.20 -14.91 -2.78
N CYS A 40 3.29 -14.82 -1.81
CA CYS A 40 3.56 -15.25 -0.45
C CYS A 40 3.96 -16.73 -0.40
N LEU A 41 3.28 -17.58 -1.18
CA LEU A 41 3.61 -19.01 -1.25
C LEU A 41 4.99 -19.25 -1.86
N LEU A 42 5.34 -18.58 -2.95
CA LEU A 42 6.65 -18.73 -3.60
C LEU A 42 7.79 -18.18 -2.73
N VAL A 43 7.59 -17.04 -2.09
CA VAL A 43 8.57 -16.48 -1.14
C VAL A 43 8.74 -17.42 0.05
N TRP A 44 7.66 -17.92 0.62
CA TRP A 44 7.70 -18.88 1.72
C TRP A 44 8.44 -20.17 1.33
N LEU A 45 8.16 -20.70 0.12
CA LEU A 45 8.85 -21.87 -0.41
C LEU A 45 10.36 -21.61 -0.57
N GLY A 46 10.73 -20.42 -1.07
CA GLY A 46 12.14 -20.01 -1.18
C GLY A 46 12.84 -19.91 0.18
N VAL A 47 12.17 -19.41 1.21
CA VAL A 47 12.68 -19.40 2.58
C VAL A 47 12.83 -20.83 3.12
N PHE A 48 11.82 -21.67 2.93
CA PHE A 48 11.81 -23.06 3.39
C PHE A 48 12.93 -23.88 2.75
N LEU A 49 13.13 -23.74 1.43
CA LEU A 49 14.19 -24.41 0.69
C LEU A 49 15.57 -23.72 0.83
N ARG A 50 15.65 -22.61 1.56
CA ARG A 50 16.84 -21.76 1.71
C ARG A 50 17.42 -21.25 0.38
N MET A 51 16.55 -21.04 -0.61
CA MET A 51 16.90 -20.57 -1.94
C MET A 51 16.58 -19.08 -2.10
N PHE A 52 17.59 -18.22 -1.96
CA PHE A 52 17.44 -16.75 -2.10
C PHE A 52 16.79 -16.35 -3.43
N TRP A 53 17.28 -16.92 -4.53
CA TRP A 53 16.78 -16.60 -5.88
C TRP A 53 15.32 -16.98 -6.09
N LEU A 54 14.86 -18.03 -5.42
CA LEU A 54 13.43 -18.41 -5.49
C LEU A 54 12.57 -17.41 -4.74
N SER A 55 12.99 -16.91 -3.58
CA SER A 55 12.29 -15.85 -2.85
C SER A 55 12.26 -14.53 -3.62
N LEU A 56 13.39 -14.15 -4.22
CA LEU A 56 13.50 -12.95 -5.05
C LEU A 56 12.60 -13.04 -6.28
N ALA A 57 12.71 -14.13 -7.05
CA ALA A 57 11.93 -14.32 -8.28
C ALA A 57 10.44 -14.53 -7.97
N GLY A 58 10.12 -15.28 -6.92
CA GLY A 58 8.75 -15.48 -6.45
C GLY A 58 8.10 -14.18 -5.98
N GLY A 59 8.86 -13.35 -5.25
CA GLY A 59 8.45 -12.01 -4.87
C GLY A 59 8.22 -11.12 -6.08
N ALA A 60 9.14 -11.09 -7.04
CA ALA A 60 9.02 -10.30 -8.27
C ALA A 60 7.82 -10.73 -9.13
N ALA A 61 7.66 -12.03 -9.37
CA ALA A 61 6.52 -12.58 -10.11
C ALA A 61 5.18 -12.28 -9.42
N GLY A 62 5.16 -12.44 -8.10
CA GLY A 62 3.98 -12.11 -7.32
C GLY A 62 3.71 -10.61 -7.23
N GLY A 63 4.75 -9.78 -7.24
CA GLY A 63 4.63 -8.34 -7.32
C GLY A 63 4.01 -7.87 -8.63
N LEU A 64 4.29 -8.54 -9.76
CA LEU A 64 3.62 -8.29 -11.04
C LEU A 64 2.09 -8.47 -10.94
N LEU A 65 1.65 -9.55 -10.32
CA LEU A 65 0.22 -9.83 -10.13
C LEU A 65 -0.40 -8.97 -9.03
N GLY A 66 0.31 -8.82 -7.92
CA GLY A 66 -0.16 -8.09 -6.75
C GLY A 66 -0.25 -6.58 -6.94
N ALA A 67 0.62 -5.99 -7.78
CA ALA A 67 0.62 -4.55 -8.05
C ALA A 67 -0.74 -4.03 -8.50
N GLN A 68 -1.40 -4.76 -9.38
CA GLN A 68 -2.74 -4.42 -9.87
C GLN A 68 -3.77 -4.44 -8.74
N GLY A 69 -3.70 -5.46 -7.87
CA GLY A 69 -4.55 -5.56 -6.68
C GLY A 69 -4.33 -4.39 -5.71
N VAL A 70 -3.06 -4.00 -5.52
CA VAL A 70 -2.68 -2.85 -4.69
C VAL A 70 -3.22 -1.56 -5.30
N CYS A 71 -3.07 -1.32 -6.61
CA CYS A 71 -3.66 -0.17 -7.30
C CYS A 71 -5.17 -0.10 -7.13
N GLY A 72 -5.88 -1.23 -7.32
CA GLY A 72 -7.33 -1.30 -7.11
C GLY A 72 -7.74 -0.99 -5.67
N LEU A 73 -6.98 -1.47 -4.69
CA LEU A 73 -7.19 -1.16 -3.28
C LEU A 73 -6.96 0.34 -3.00
N PHE A 74 -5.84 0.91 -3.46
CA PHE A 74 -5.55 2.34 -3.27
C PHE A 74 -6.60 3.23 -3.94
N ASP A 75 -7.02 2.92 -5.18
CA ASP A 75 -8.09 3.66 -5.86
C ASP A 75 -9.39 3.63 -5.05
N THR A 76 -9.79 2.44 -4.57
CA THR A 76 -10.99 2.29 -3.74
C THR A 76 -10.89 3.11 -2.45
N LEU A 77 -9.75 3.06 -1.75
CA LEU A 77 -9.51 3.79 -0.50
C LEU A 77 -9.51 5.30 -0.71
N LEU A 78 -8.83 5.79 -1.75
CA LEU A 78 -8.74 7.21 -2.06
C LEU A 78 -10.08 7.78 -2.52
N ARG A 79 -10.85 7.04 -3.33
CA ARG A 79 -12.22 7.44 -3.72
C ARG A 79 -13.17 7.44 -2.54
N SER A 80 -13.10 6.44 -1.66
CA SER A 80 -13.90 6.40 -0.43
C SER A 80 -13.55 7.58 0.48
N ARG A 81 -12.26 7.88 0.65
CA ARG A 81 -11.79 9.03 1.43
C ARG A 81 -12.35 10.36 0.89
N ARG A 82 -12.38 10.52 -0.42
CA ARG A 82 -12.91 11.70 -1.12
C ARG A 82 -14.45 11.72 -1.17
N GLY A 83 -15.11 10.62 -0.79
CA GLY A 83 -16.58 10.48 -0.86
C GLY A 83 -17.11 10.30 -2.29
N ARG A 84 -16.27 9.81 -3.21
CA ARG A 84 -16.57 9.67 -4.65
C ARG A 84 -16.56 8.22 -5.11
N LEU A 85 -16.85 7.26 -4.21
CA LEU A 85 -16.72 5.85 -4.55
C LEU A 85 -17.65 5.41 -5.70
N GLY A 86 -18.90 5.93 -5.75
CA GLY A 86 -19.86 5.59 -6.81
C GLY A 86 -20.12 4.07 -6.90
N ALA A 87 -20.25 3.56 -8.14
CA ALA A 87 -20.33 2.12 -8.42
C ALA A 87 -18.93 1.50 -8.27
N TRP A 88 -18.72 0.77 -7.18
CA TRP A 88 -17.40 0.27 -6.80
C TRP A 88 -16.78 -0.67 -7.85
N TRP A 89 -17.51 -1.73 -8.26
CA TRP A 89 -16.96 -2.78 -9.13
C TRP A 89 -16.48 -2.27 -10.50
N PRO A 90 -17.29 -1.48 -11.25
CA PRO A 90 -16.82 -0.89 -12.50
C PRO A 90 -15.60 0.01 -12.30
N GLY A 91 -15.58 0.80 -11.20
CA GLY A 91 -14.44 1.66 -10.87
C GLY A 91 -13.17 0.86 -10.57
N TYR A 92 -13.29 -0.20 -9.77
CA TYR A 92 -12.18 -1.11 -9.47
C TYR A 92 -11.61 -1.76 -10.75
N CYS A 93 -12.48 -2.29 -11.61
CA CYS A 93 -12.06 -2.89 -12.88
C CYS A 93 -11.42 -1.87 -13.84
N ALA A 94 -11.91 -0.64 -13.85
CA ALA A 94 -11.32 0.44 -14.65
C ALA A 94 -9.91 0.79 -14.14
N ALA A 95 -9.74 1.02 -12.84
CA ALA A 95 -8.45 1.28 -12.22
C ALA A 95 -7.45 0.13 -12.44
N PHE A 96 -7.93 -1.11 -12.30
CA PHE A 96 -7.15 -2.32 -12.56
C PHE A 96 -6.60 -2.36 -14.00
N ARG A 97 -7.44 -2.07 -15.00
CA ARG A 97 -7.06 -2.09 -16.42
C ARG A 97 -6.19 -0.90 -16.81
N GLN A 98 -6.54 0.29 -16.33
CA GLN A 98 -5.84 1.53 -16.65
C GLN A 98 -4.40 1.49 -16.13
N ASN A 99 -4.21 1.05 -14.89
CA ASN A 99 -2.91 1.04 -14.25
C ASN A 99 -2.11 -0.26 -14.49
N ALA A 100 -2.71 -1.27 -15.14
CA ALA A 100 -2.10 -2.59 -15.27
C ALA A 100 -0.68 -2.53 -15.87
N ARG A 101 -0.50 -1.75 -16.94
CA ARG A 101 0.79 -1.68 -17.66
C ARG A 101 1.85 -0.94 -16.87
N ASP A 102 1.47 0.17 -16.23
CA ASP A 102 2.39 1.06 -15.52
C ASP A 102 2.72 0.56 -14.12
N ALA A 103 1.84 -0.28 -13.54
CA ALA A 103 2.05 -0.92 -12.24
C ALA A 103 2.99 -2.13 -12.28
N LEU A 104 3.14 -2.79 -13.44
CA LEU A 104 3.94 -4.02 -13.56
C LEU A 104 5.42 -3.83 -13.19
N PRO A 105 6.17 -2.86 -13.76
CA PRO A 105 7.59 -2.70 -13.41
C PRO A 105 7.81 -2.37 -11.93
N PRO A 106 7.14 -1.35 -11.34
CA PRO A 106 7.31 -1.07 -9.92
C PRO A 106 6.82 -2.21 -9.03
N GLY A 107 5.78 -2.94 -9.45
CA GLY A 107 5.30 -4.12 -8.75
C GLY A 107 6.32 -5.24 -8.69
N ALA A 108 6.99 -5.54 -9.80
CA ALA A 108 8.04 -6.54 -9.84
C ALA A 108 9.23 -6.17 -8.93
N VAL A 109 9.64 -4.89 -8.98
CA VAL A 109 10.74 -4.40 -8.14
C VAL A 109 10.35 -4.43 -6.65
N ALA A 110 9.14 -3.95 -6.32
CA ALA A 110 8.62 -3.99 -4.95
C ALA A 110 8.54 -5.42 -4.41
N GLY A 111 7.93 -6.31 -5.18
CA GLY A 111 7.76 -7.71 -4.81
C GLY A 111 9.11 -8.42 -4.66
N GLY A 112 10.05 -8.22 -5.59
CA GLY A 112 11.40 -8.76 -5.51
C GLY A 112 12.16 -8.24 -4.28
N ALA A 113 12.13 -6.93 -4.04
CA ALA A 113 12.77 -6.32 -2.86
C ALA A 113 12.19 -6.87 -1.55
N LEU A 114 10.85 -6.99 -1.46
CA LEU A 114 10.19 -7.57 -0.29
C LEU A 114 10.49 -9.05 -0.15
N GLY A 115 10.52 -9.82 -1.25
CA GLY A 115 10.88 -11.25 -1.23
C GLY A 115 12.31 -11.46 -0.74
N ALA A 116 13.27 -10.68 -1.22
CA ALA A 116 14.65 -10.69 -0.75
C ALA A 116 14.74 -10.28 0.73
N TRP A 117 14.03 -9.21 1.12
CA TRP A 117 14.01 -8.72 2.49
C TRP A 117 13.45 -9.77 3.46
N VAL A 118 12.33 -10.42 3.13
CA VAL A 118 11.73 -11.49 3.93
C VAL A 118 12.70 -12.67 4.05
N TRP A 119 13.35 -13.07 2.95
CA TRP A 119 14.32 -14.15 2.98
C TRP A 119 15.47 -13.85 3.94
N VAL A 120 16.06 -12.65 3.86
CA VAL A 120 17.13 -12.23 4.78
C VAL A 120 16.63 -12.21 6.21
N LEU A 121 15.46 -11.62 6.48
CA LEU A 121 14.87 -11.52 7.81
C LEU A 121 14.65 -12.90 8.45
N MET A 122 14.21 -13.89 7.66
CA MET A 122 13.94 -15.25 8.15
C MET A 122 15.19 -16.10 8.30
N THR A 123 16.26 -15.79 7.58
CA THR A 123 17.54 -16.52 7.68
C THR A 123 18.51 -15.93 8.70
N LEU A 124 18.38 -14.65 9.05
CA LEU A 124 19.19 -13.98 10.07
C LEU A 124 19.23 -14.72 11.43
N PRO A 125 18.11 -15.21 11.99
CA PRO A 125 18.12 -15.93 13.27
C PRO A 125 18.91 -17.24 13.26
N LEU A 126 19.25 -17.75 12.07
CA LEU A 126 20.04 -18.99 11.91
C LEU A 126 21.55 -18.74 12.04
N MET A 127 21.97 -17.47 12.10
CA MET A 127 23.37 -17.11 12.31
C MET A 127 23.68 -17.09 13.81
N GLU A 128 24.85 -17.59 14.21
CA GLU A 128 25.24 -17.77 15.63
C GLU A 128 25.28 -16.45 16.42
N ARG A 129 25.61 -15.33 15.78
CA ARG A 129 25.69 -14.01 16.42
C ARG A 129 25.27 -12.92 15.45
N VAL A 130 24.07 -12.37 15.66
CA VAL A 130 23.59 -11.21 14.91
C VAL A 130 23.56 -9.99 15.84
N PRO A 131 24.34 -8.94 15.55
CA PRO A 131 24.31 -7.71 16.35
C PRO A 131 22.91 -7.03 16.27
N ASN A 132 22.49 -6.40 17.37
CA ASN A 132 21.21 -5.67 17.40
C ASN A 132 21.11 -4.56 16.36
N SER A 133 22.24 -3.96 15.98
CA SER A 133 22.31 -2.96 14.90
C SER A 133 21.84 -3.50 13.56
N VAL A 134 22.11 -4.76 13.23
CA VAL A 134 21.65 -5.40 12.00
C VAL A 134 20.13 -5.52 11.97
N TRP A 135 19.53 -5.93 13.09
CA TRP A 135 18.06 -5.96 13.22
C TRP A 135 17.44 -4.58 13.02
N LEU A 136 18.01 -3.55 13.67
CA LEU A 136 17.54 -2.18 13.52
C LEU A 136 17.62 -1.72 12.05
N CYS A 137 18.75 -1.97 11.37
CA CYS A 137 18.92 -1.64 9.96
C CYS A 137 17.93 -2.38 9.06
N MET A 138 17.67 -3.66 9.34
CA MET A 138 16.72 -4.46 8.57
C MET A 138 15.29 -3.94 8.71
N PHE A 139 14.84 -3.62 9.94
CA PHE A 139 13.51 -3.06 10.16
C PHE A 139 13.36 -1.66 9.56
N PHE A 140 14.36 -0.81 9.75
CA PHE A 140 14.35 0.54 9.17
C PHE A 140 14.39 0.49 7.63
N GLY A 141 15.26 -0.32 7.06
CA GLY A 141 15.35 -0.53 5.61
C GLY A 141 14.04 -1.08 5.04
N GLY A 142 13.42 -2.07 5.69
CA GLY A 142 12.12 -2.59 5.31
C GLY A 142 11.03 -1.52 5.35
N ALA A 143 11.00 -0.69 6.40
CA ALA A 143 10.06 0.42 6.49
C ALA A 143 10.28 1.47 5.38
N CYS A 144 11.53 1.79 5.03
CA CYS A 144 11.85 2.68 3.92
C CYS A 144 11.35 2.11 2.58
N VAL A 145 11.60 0.83 2.31
CA VAL A 145 11.15 0.16 1.08
C VAL A 145 9.63 0.15 1.01
N ILE A 146 8.94 -0.28 2.07
CA ILE A 146 7.48 -0.29 2.11
C ILE A 146 6.93 1.13 1.93
N GLY A 147 7.48 2.12 2.63
CA GLY A 147 7.04 3.51 2.54
C GLY A 147 7.17 4.08 1.14
N PHE A 148 8.32 3.88 0.51
CA PHE A 148 8.55 4.31 -0.87
C PHE A 148 7.52 3.73 -1.85
N PHE A 149 7.22 2.43 -1.73
CA PHE A 149 6.22 1.80 -2.61
C PHE A 149 4.79 2.18 -2.26
N LEU A 150 4.47 2.46 -0.99
CA LEU A 150 3.16 3.01 -0.62
C LEU A 150 2.91 4.37 -1.30
N ASP A 151 3.91 5.27 -1.27
CA ASP A 151 3.83 6.56 -1.94
C ASP A 151 3.75 6.40 -3.46
N LEU A 152 4.53 5.49 -4.03
CA LEU A 152 4.54 5.23 -5.46
C LEU A 152 3.19 4.71 -5.98
N PHE A 153 2.62 3.71 -5.32
CA PHE A 153 1.31 3.17 -5.72
C PHE A 153 0.16 4.15 -5.49
N ALA A 154 0.23 4.97 -4.42
CA ALA A 154 -0.74 6.02 -4.21
C ALA A 154 -0.71 7.07 -5.33
N GLN A 155 0.49 7.47 -5.78
CA GLN A 155 0.66 8.43 -6.88
C GLN A 155 0.26 7.84 -8.23
N LEU A 156 0.60 6.58 -8.50
CA LEU A 156 0.27 5.89 -9.74
C LEU A 156 -1.25 5.86 -9.99
N VAL A 157 -2.04 5.80 -8.92
CA VAL A 157 -3.51 5.84 -9.00
C VAL A 157 -4.05 7.28 -9.14
N LEU A 158 -3.31 8.28 -8.63
CA LEU A 158 -3.76 9.67 -8.59
C LEU A 158 -3.39 10.48 -9.84
N VAL A 159 -2.28 10.13 -10.48
CA VAL A 159 -1.65 10.98 -11.52
C VAL A 159 -1.16 10.11 -12.67
N ASP A 160 -1.57 10.45 -13.90
CA ASP A 160 -1.09 9.83 -15.12
C ASP A 160 0.28 10.43 -15.50
N LEU A 161 1.35 9.89 -14.93
CA LEU A 161 2.72 10.29 -15.24
C LEU A 161 3.51 9.13 -15.85
N PRO A 162 4.45 9.39 -16.79
CA PRO A 162 5.37 8.38 -17.25
C PRO A 162 6.26 7.91 -16.07
N LEU A 163 6.68 6.66 -16.09
CA LEU A 163 7.34 5.97 -14.97
C LEU A 163 8.55 6.74 -14.40
N GLY A 164 9.36 7.37 -15.27
CA GLY A 164 10.49 8.20 -14.82
C GLY A 164 10.06 9.47 -14.06
N GLY A 165 8.98 10.10 -14.50
CA GLY A 165 8.37 11.23 -13.80
C GLY A 165 7.78 10.79 -12.45
N LEU A 166 7.08 9.67 -12.44
CA LEU A 166 6.47 9.08 -11.26
C LEU A 166 7.53 8.78 -10.17
N LEU A 167 8.64 8.15 -10.53
CA LEU A 167 9.74 7.85 -9.61
C LEU A 167 10.32 9.13 -8.99
N LYS A 168 10.60 10.13 -9.82
CA LYS A 168 11.13 11.42 -9.33
C LYS A 168 10.17 12.12 -8.36
N HIS A 169 8.86 12.11 -8.67
CA HIS A 169 7.85 12.67 -7.79
C HIS A 169 7.71 11.85 -6.49
N THR A 170 7.84 10.51 -6.58
CA THR A 170 7.82 9.65 -5.39
C THR A 170 9.02 9.93 -4.47
N GLU A 171 10.23 10.10 -5.03
CA GLU A 171 11.41 10.49 -4.25
C GLU A 171 11.20 11.83 -3.52
N MET A 172 10.66 12.82 -4.22
CA MET A 172 10.37 14.13 -3.63
C MET A 172 9.32 14.04 -2.52
N LEU A 173 8.25 13.26 -2.73
CA LEU A 173 7.20 13.08 -1.74
C LEU A 173 7.73 12.31 -0.53
N PHE A 174 8.45 11.22 -0.76
CA PHE A 174 9.05 10.39 0.28
C PHE A 174 9.99 11.22 1.18
N LEU A 175 10.91 11.99 0.59
CA LEU A 175 11.84 12.83 1.35
C LEU A 175 11.14 14.03 2.01
N GLY A 176 10.20 14.67 1.32
CA GLY A 176 9.45 15.82 1.84
C GLY A 176 8.54 15.49 3.01
N PHE A 177 8.00 14.26 3.05
CA PHE A 177 7.09 13.80 4.11
C PHE A 177 7.58 12.53 4.81
N LEU A 178 8.89 12.35 4.92
CA LEU A 178 9.57 11.15 5.40
C LEU A 178 8.95 10.56 6.68
N LEU A 179 8.68 11.39 7.69
CA LEU A 179 8.10 10.92 8.95
C LEU A 179 6.70 10.32 8.79
N ARG A 180 5.87 10.90 7.91
CA ARG A 180 4.51 10.39 7.65
C ARG A 180 4.57 9.10 6.86
N THR A 181 5.42 9.04 5.84
CA THR A 181 5.62 7.85 5.04
C THR A 181 6.17 6.69 5.87
N LEU A 182 7.18 6.95 6.71
CA LEU A 182 7.70 5.95 7.63
C LEU A 182 6.66 5.51 8.67
N ALA A 183 5.83 6.41 9.19
CA ALA A 183 4.74 6.05 10.11
C ALA A 183 3.71 5.14 9.42
N ALA A 184 3.32 5.44 8.17
CA ALA A 184 2.43 4.59 7.38
C ALA A 184 3.05 3.22 7.11
N ALA A 185 4.32 3.20 6.70
CA ALA A 185 5.07 1.97 6.46
C ALA A 185 5.20 1.11 7.73
N LEU A 186 5.48 1.74 8.86
CA LEU A 186 5.59 1.05 10.14
C LEU A 186 4.27 0.38 10.55
N VAL A 187 3.14 1.05 10.34
CA VAL A 187 1.81 0.47 10.60
C VAL A 187 1.58 -0.77 9.74
N VAL A 188 1.90 -0.70 8.44
CA VAL A 188 1.79 -1.85 7.52
C VAL A 188 2.73 -2.97 7.94
N LEU A 189 3.99 -2.64 8.24
CA LEU A 189 5.02 -3.60 8.66
C LEU A 189 4.61 -4.32 9.96
N LEU A 190 4.22 -3.57 11.00
CA LEU A 190 3.80 -4.13 12.28
C LEU A 190 2.56 -5.01 12.16
N TYR A 191 1.61 -4.62 11.31
CA TYR A 191 0.42 -5.43 11.05
C TYR A 191 0.79 -6.79 10.44
N TRP A 192 1.60 -6.81 9.37
CA TRP A 192 2.01 -8.05 8.72
C TRP A 192 2.91 -8.90 9.61
N MET A 193 3.82 -8.26 10.38
CA MET A 193 4.64 -8.99 11.36
C MET A 193 3.79 -9.64 12.45
N ALA A 194 2.80 -8.94 12.99
CA ALA A 194 1.90 -9.51 13.99
C ALA A 194 1.15 -10.73 13.42
N LEU A 195 0.69 -10.66 12.16
CA LEU A 195 0.05 -11.81 11.50
C LEU A 195 0.98 -13.01 11.37
N VAL A 196 2.24 -12.79 11.02
CA VAL A 196 3.24 -13.86 10.86
C VAL A 196 3.64 -14.45 12.20
N LEU A 197 3.93 -13.60 13.21
CA LEU A 197 4.40 -14.05 14.52
C LEU A 197 3.34 -14.89 15.27
N PHE A 198 2.06 -14.54 15.13
CA PHE A 198 0.97 -15.25 15.81
C PHE A 198 0.25 -16.27 14.91
N PHE A 199 0.86 -16.62 13.78
CA PHE A 199 0.35 -17.71 12.93
C PHE A 199 0.40 -19.06 13.71
N PRO A 200 -0.63 -19.94 13.65
CA PRO A 200 -1.86 -19.88 12.83
C PRO A 200 -3.07 -19.17 13.48
N TYR A 201 -2.96 -18.66 14.69
CA TYR A 201 -4.09 -18.04 15.42
C TYR A 201 -4.62 -16.77 14.75
N THR A 202 -3.81 -16.13 13.91
CA THR A 202 -4.16 -14.92 13.17
C THR A 202 -4.86 -15.18 11.84
N LEU A 203 -5.01 -16.43 11.41
CA LEU A 203 -5.74 -16.79 10.19
C LEU A 203 -7.19 -16.22 10.16
N PRO A 204 -8.01 -16.37 11.21
CA PRO A 204 -9.33 -15.75 11.24
C PRO A 204 -9.26 -14.22 11.18
N LEU A 205 -8.26 -13.62 11.84
CA LEU A 205 -8.04 -12.19 11.79
C LEU A 205 -7.71 -11.71 10.38
N LEU A 206 -6.88 -12.47 9.64
CA LEU A 206 -6.56 -12.17 8.24
C LEU A 206 -7.82 -12.19 7.35
N LEU A 207 -8.76 -13.11 7.57
CA LEU A 207 -10.02 -13.16 6.84
C LEU A 207 -10.93 -11.97 7.16
N ILE A 208 -10.95 -11.51 8.42
CA ILE A 208 -11.78 -10.39 8.87
C ILE A 208 -11.18 -9.05 8.45
N THR A 209 -9.88 -8.86 8.67
CA THR A 209 -9.20 -7.59 8.43
C THR A 209 -8.58 -7.52 7.04
N GLY A 210 -8.17 -8.63 6.45
CA GLY A 210 -7.57 -8.70 5.11
C GLY A 210 -6.46 -7.66 4.91
N GLY A 211 -6.23 -7.31 3.66
CA GLY A 211 -5.31 -6.20 3.31
C GLY A 211 -5.93 -4.81 3.47
N TRP A 212 -7.24 -4.71 3.76
CA TRP A 212 -7.91 -3.42 3.81
C TRP A 212 -7.56 -2.59 5.05
N LEU A 213 -7.39 -3.23 6.22
CA LEU A 213 -7.14 -2.50 7.46
C LEU A 213 -5.79 -1.75 7.44
N PRO A 214 -4.63 -2.39 7.15
CA PRO A 214 -3.37 -1.67 7.03
C PRO A 214 -3.40 -0.65 5.90
N GLY A 215 -4.10 -0.93 4.78
CA GLY A 215 -4.27 0.01 3.68
C GLY A 215 -5.05 1.26 4.10
N VAL A 216 -6.15 1.13 4.83
CA VAL A 216 -6.94 2.25 5.37
C VAL A 216 -6.09 3.12 6.28
N LEU A 217 -5.34 2.50 7.22
CA LEU A 217 -4.48 3.22 8.14
C LEU A 217 -3.34 3.95 7.42
N ALA A 218 -2.70 3.27 6.45
CA ALA A 218 -1.65 3.87 5.63
C ALA A 218 -2.17 5.08 4.84
N VAL A 219 -3.29 4.93 4.12
CA VAL A 219 -3.91 6.02 3.36
C VAL A 219 -4.33 7.17 4.28
N GLN A 220 -4.82 6.90 5.50
CA GLN A 220 -5.18 7.93 6.46
C GLN A 220 -3.97 8.79 6.87
N ILE A 221 -2.80 8.17 7.03
CA ILE A 221 -1.56 8.85 7.41
C ILE A 221 -0.96 9.60 6.21
N LEU A 222 -1.01 9.00 5.02
CA LEU A 222 -0.42 9.56 3.79
C LEU A 222 -1.29 10.65 3.16
N TYR A 223 -2.62 10.59 3.31
CA TYR A 223 -3.55 11.50 2.64
C TYR A 223 -3.21 12.98 2.81
N PRO A 224 -2.85 13.50 4.01
CA PRO A 224 -2.49 14.92 4.14
C PRO A 224 -1.25 15.33 3.35
N ALA A 225 -0.28 14.42 3.15
CA ALA A 225 0.90 14.65 2.33
C ALA A 225 0.52 14.68 0.84
N LEU A 226 -0.31 13.74 0.40
CA LEU A 226 -0.85 13.69 -0.96
C LEU A 226 -1.71 14.90 -1.28
N ASP A 227 -2.56 15.34 -0.35
CA ASP A 227 -3.41 16.51 -0.52
C ASP A 227 -2.58 17.79 -0.64
N GLN A 228 -1.54 17.94 0.17
CA GLN A 228 -0.61 19.07 0.10
C GLN A 228 0.19 19.09 -1.20
N ALA A 229 0.59 17.92 -1.71
CA ALA A 229 1.38 17.80 -2.95
C ALA A 229 0.52 18.02 -4.22
N TYR A 230 -0.72 17.53 -4.21
CA TYR A 230 -1.57 17.46 -5.42
C TYR A 230 -2.82 18.34 -5.36
N GLY A 231 -3.09 19.04 -4.28
CA GLY A 231 -4.26 19.92 -4.12
C GLY A 231 -5.59 19.16 -4.27
N LEU A 232 -5.67 17.93 -3.77
CA LEU A 232 -6.83 17.04 -4.00
C LEU A 232 -8.14 17.65 -3.50
N THR A 233 -8.11 18.30 -2.35
CA THR A 233 -9.28 18.95 -1.74
C THR A 233 -9.75 20.14 -2.58
N GLN A 234 -8.84 20.91 -3.17
CA GLN A 234 -9.18 22.04 -4.04
C GLN A 234 -9.80 21.56 -5.35
N ARG A 235 -9.17 20.58 -6.02
CA ARG A 235 -9.72 19.97 -7.24
C ARG A 235 -11.13 19.40 -7.03
N ASP A 236 -11.40 18.82 -5.86
CA ASP A 236 -12.71 18.29 -5.53
C ASP A 236 -13.75 19.41 -5.35
N ALA A 237 -13.35 20.56 -4.80
CA ALA A 237 -14.22 21.72 -4.66
C ALA A 237 -14.56 22.38 -6.03
N ASP A 238 -13.56 22.51 -6.92
CA ASP A 238 -13.74 23.09 -8.26
C ASP A 238 -14.71 22.26 -9.10
N ILE A 239 -14.58 20.92 -9.09
CA ILE A 239 -15.50 20.01 -9.82
C ILE A 239 -16.95 20.08 -9.26
N GLU A 240 -17.12 20.32 -7.97
CA GLU A 240 -18.46 20.49 -7.39
C GLU A 240 -19.10 21.84 -7.75
N GLN A 241 -18.29 22.88 -7.92
CA GLN A 241 -18.77 24.19 -8.38
C GLN A 241 -19.21 24.14 -9.85
N GLU A 242 -18.46 23.43 -10.69
CA GLU A 242 -18.77 23.28 -12.13
C GLU A 242 -20.06 22.49 -12.40
N LYS A 243 -20.45 21.62 -11.47
CA LYS A 243 -21.69 20.83 -11.57
C LYS A 243 -22.96 21.54 -11.09
N ARG A 244 -22.83 22.74 -10.52
CA ARG A 244 -23.97 23.57 -10.04
C ARG A 244 -24.38 24.63 -11.05
#